data_d7cf53cfd64a26296bd8cce6de138a9d
#
_entry.id   d7cf53cfd64a26296bd8cce6de138a9d
#
_cell.length_a   1.000
_cell.length_b   1.000
_cell.length_c   1.000
_cell.angle_alpha   90.00
_cell.angle_beta   90.00
_cell.angle_gamma   90.00
#
_symmetry.space_group_name_H-M   'P 1'
#
loop_
_entity.id
_entity.type
_entity.pdbx_description
1 polymer ?
#
loop_
_entity_poly.entity_id
_entity_poly.type
_entity_poly.pdbx_seq_one_letter_code
_entity_poly.pdbx_strand_id
1 'polypeptide(L)'
;MSSYYEKMLATGEVKCIDEEVPFEVPNGWEWCRLNDLALYRKGPFGSSLTKSMFVAKSNQSVKVYEQKNAIQKDFRLGDYYISKEKFEAMQSFIVKPNDIIVSCAGTIGETYLLPLDAPVGIINQALMRVTLFDLSMAEYWQMYFAYMLLNEAQMKGAGSAIKNIPPFEYLKAVLVPVPPLSEQNRLVERYNLLLSLIAKYESEADKLNCLNLNI
;
A
#
# COMPACT_ATOMS: atom_id res chain seq x y z
N MET A 1 -28.76 -14.36 12.09
CA MET A 1 -27.61 -13.47 11.88
C MET A 1 -26.52 -13.90 12.84
N SER A 2 -25.30 -14.12 12.36
CA SER A 2 -24.16 -14.37 13.23
C SER A 2 -23.66 -13.04 13.75
N SER A 3 -23.36 -12.92 15.05
CA SER A 3 -22.75 -11.72 15.61
C SER A 3 -21.23 -11.81 15.51
N TYR A 4 -20.59 -10.68 15.19
CA TYR A 4 -19.14 -10.56 15.06
C TYR A 4 -18.55 -9.97 16.34
N TYR A 5 -17.44 -10.54 16.79
CA TYR A 5 -16.74 -10.11 18.00
C TYR A 5 -15.25 -9.94 17.71
N GLU A 6 -14.70 -8.83 18.17
CA GLU A 6 -13.27 -8.56 18.19
C GLU A 6 -12.72 -8.92 19.57
N LYS A 7 -11.61 -9.66 19.61
CA LYS A 7 -10.90 -9.98 20.86
C LYS A 7 -9.54 -9.30 20.89
N MET A 8 -9.34 -8.41 21.82
CA MET A 8 -8.05 -7.77 22.05
C MET A 8 -7.07 -8.76 22.71
N LEU A 9 -6.08 -9.23 21.97
CA LEU A 9 -5.16 -10.26 22.47
C LEU A 9 -4.31 -9.79 23.68
N ALA A 10 -4.02 -8.49 23.74
CA ALA A 10 -3.22 -7.92 24.83
C ALA A 10 -3.97 -7.86 26.19
N THR A 11 -5.28 -7.63 26.17
CA THR A 11 -6.12 -7.43 27.35
C THR A 11 -7.11 -8.59 27.60
N GLY A 12 -7.38 -9.39 26.57
CA GLY A 12 -8.43 -10.41 26.58
C GLY A 12 -9.86 -9.85 26.48
N GLU A 13 -10.00 -8.53 26.33
CA GLU A 13 -11.29 -7.86 26.17
C GLU A 13 -11.96 -8.31 24.88
N VAL A 14 -13.30 -8.53 24.96
CA VAL A 14 -14.13 -8.91 23.83
C VAL A 14 -15.18 -7.83 23.60
N LYS A 15 -15.23 -7.31 22.36
CA LYS A 15 -16.17 -6.28 21.93
C LYS A 15 -17.02 -6.79 20.77
N CYS A 16 -18.34 -6.57 20.81
CA CYS A 16 -19.20 -6.78 19.66
C CYS A 16 -18.94 -5.67 18.62
N ILE A 17 -18.77 -6.06 17.35
CA ILE A 17 -18.48 -5.15 16.22
C ILE A 17 -19.56 -5.21 15.14
N ASP A 18 -20.75 -5.76 15.42
CA ASP A 18 -21.84 -5.88 14.44
C ASP A 18 -22.19 -4.55 13.77
N GLU A 19 -22.16 -3.44 14.51
CA GLU A 19 -22.43 -2.10 13.98
C GLU A 19 -21.29 -1.54 13.09
N GLU A 20 -20.09 -2.11 13.21
CA GLU A 20 -18.91 -1.68 12.42
C GLU A 20 -18.75 -2.51 11.14
N VAL A 21 -19.35 -3.72 11.09
CA VAL A 21 -19.25 -4.64 9.96
C VAL A 21 -20.18 -4.18 8.84
N PRO A 22 -19.66 -3.86 7.64
CA PRO A 22 -20.48 -3.29 6.57
C PRO A 22 -21.40 -4.30 5.87
N PHE A 23 -21.08 -5.59 5.94
CA PHE A 23 -21.87 -6.69 5.34
C PHE A 23 -21.49 -8.04 5.94
N GLU A 24 -22.32 -9.04 5.75
CA GLU A 24 -22.00 -10.43 6.15
C GLU A 24 -20.96 -11.04 5.18
N VAL A 25 -19.97 -11.72 5.73
CA VAL A 25 -18.96 -12.44 4.93
C VAL A 25 -19.34 -13.92 4.79
N PRO A 26 -18.92 -14.60 3.69
CA PRO A 26 -19.13 -16.03 3.52
C PRO A 26 -18.50 -16.87 4.65
N ASN A 27 -18.97 -18.09 4.82
CA ASN A 27 -18.38 -19.02 5.76
C ASN A 27 -16.89 -19.26 5.45
N GLY A 28 -16.05 -19.19 6.49
CA GLY A 28 -14.60 -19.35 6.37
C GLY A 28 -13.86 -18.04 6.08
N TRP A 29 -14.57 -16.93 5.93
CA TRP A 29 -13.98 -15.60 5.92
C TRP A 29 -14.03 -15.00 7.32
N GLU A 30 -13.09 -14.11 7.61
CA GLU A 30 -13.02 -13.40 8.88
C GLU A 30 -12.80 -11.90 8.67
N TRP A 31 -13.28 -11.10 9.64
CA TRP A 31 -12.97 -9.68 9.68
C TRP A 31 -11.71 -9.45 10.52
N CYS A 32 -10.74 -8.74 9.95
CA CYS A 32 -9.54 -8.30 10.65
C CYS A 32 -9.41 -6.78 10.57
N ARG A 33 -8.78 -6.15 11.56
CA ARG A 33 -8.36 -4.77 11.40
C ARG A 33 -7.15 -4.69 10.45
N LEU A 34 -7.07 -3.65 9.65
CA LEU A 34 -5.88 -3.44 8.80
C LEU A 34 -4.60 -3.49 9.62
N ASN A 35 -4.64 -2.96 10.85
CA ASN A 35 -3.52 -3.00 11.80
C ASN A 35 -3.09 -4.41 12.23
N ASP A 36 -3.98 -5.38 12.14
CA ASP A 36 -3.70 -6.77 12.57
C ASP A 36 -3.04 -7.61 11.46
N LEU A 37 -2.95 -7.05 10.26
CA LEU A 37 -2.36 -7.72 9.10
C LEU A 37 -0.90 -7.32 8.87
N ALA A 38 -0.45 -6.18 9.39
CA ALA A 38 0.87 -5.65 9.09
C ALA A 38 1.38 -4.62 10.11
N LEU A 39 2.68 -4.37 10.04
CA LEU A 39 3.31 -3.19 10.66
C LEU A 39 3.37 -2.06 9.63
N TYR A 40 2.96 -0.87 10.04
CA TYR A 40 2.93 0.32 9.20
C TYR A 40 3.91 1.37 9.71
N ARG A 41 4.69 1.97 8.81
CA ARG A 41 5.58 3.07 9.15
C ARG A 41 5.55 4.14 8.08
N LYS A 42 5.00 5.31 8.40
CA LYS A 42 5.08 6.49 7.53
C LYS A 42 6.52 7.01 7.50
N GLY A 43 6.94 7.54 6.37
CA GLY A 43 8.26 8.13 6.20
C GLY A 43 8.55 9.29 7.17
N PRO A 44 9.82 9.72 7.27
CA PRO A 44 10.26 10.74 8.22
C PRO A 44 9.63 12.09 7.92
N PHE A 45 9.56 12.96 8.91
CA PHE A 45 9.24 14.38 8.67
C PHE A 45 10.32 15.02 7.78
N GLY A 46 9.93 16.02 6.97
CA GLY A 46 10.81 16.65 5.99
C GLY A 46 12.12 17.20 6.56
N SER A 47 12.12 17.69 7.81
CA SER A 47 13.32 18.15 8.52
C SER A 47 14.31 17.04 8.87
N SER A 48 13.85 15.80 8.97
CA SER A 48 14.69 14.64 9.32
C SER A 48 15.47 14.09 8.11
N LEU A 49 15.04 14.40 6.89
CA LEU A 49 15.67 13.97 5.64
C LEU A 49 15.56 15.10 4.60
N THR A 50 16.57 15.96 4.58
CA THR A 50 16.66 17.10 3.66
C THR A 50 17.60 16.81 2.50
N LYS A 51 17.49 17.61 1.41
CA LYS A 51 18.34 17.46 0.22
C LYS A 51 19.84 17.57 0.51
N SER A 52 20.25 18.36 1.52
CA SER A 52 21.64 18.52 1.94
C SER A 52 22.25 17.27 2.60
N MET A 53 21.44 16.31 2.99
CA MET A 53 21.88 15.05 3.60
C MET A 53 22.15 13.95 2.57
N PHE A 54 21.80 14.19 1.31
CA PHE A 54 22.04 13.20 0.26
C PHE A 54 23.50 13.23 -0.19
N VAL A 55 24.01 12.04 -0.46
CA VAL A 55 25.39 11.79 -0.92
C VAL A 55 25.39 11.07 -2.26
N ALA A 56 26.51 11.08 -2.96
CA ALA A 56 26.66 10.30 -4.17
C ALA A 56 26.58 8.79 -3.88
N LYS A 57 26.07 8.03 -4.85
CA LYS A 57 26.06 6.56 -4.79
C LYS A 57 27.48 6.02 -4.65
N SER A 58 27.69 5.17 -3.65
CA SER A 58 28.96 4.50 -3.38
C SER A 58 28.74 3.22 -2.57
N ASN A 59 29.80 2.46 -2.32
CA ASN A 59 29.76 1.28 -1.44
C ASN A 59 29.52 1.65 0.04
N GLN A 60 29.60 2.94 0.38
CA GLN A 60 29.39 3.47 1.74
C GLN A 60 28.07 4.24 1.85
N SER A 61 27.24 4.22 0.81
CA SER A 61 25.94 4.90 0.82
C SER A 61 24.79 3.92 0.78
N VAL A 62 23.64 4.34 1.33
CA VAL A 62 22.41 3.55 1.43
C VAL A 62 21.31 4.24 0.63
N LYS A 63 20.55 3.46 -0.11
CA LYS A 63 19.47 3.94 -0.98
C LYS A 63 18.35 4.60 -0.18
N VAL A 64 17.85 5.71 -0.71
CA VAL A 64 16.58 6.31 -0.29
C VAL A 64 15.51 5.98 -1.33
N TYR A 65 14.47 5.27 -0.92
CA TYR A 65 13.31 4.99 -1.74
C TYR A 65 12.41 6.21 -1.82
N GLU A 66 11.95 6.50 -3.02
CA GLU A 66 11.13 7.64 -3.36
C GLU A 66 9.79 7.18 -3.93
N GLN A 67 8.85 8.09 -3.98
CA GLN A 67 7.51 7.83 -4.50
C GLN A 67 7.50 7.18 -5.89
N LYS A 68 8.41 7.58 -6.79
CA LYS A 68 8.54 7.00 -8.12
C LYS A 68 8.81 5.49 -8.10
N ASN A 69 9.46 4.97 -7.05
CA ASN A 69 9.68 3.53 -6.91
C ASN A 69 8.35 2.77 -6.70
N ALA A 70 7.44 3.33 -5.91
CA ALA A 70 6.11 2.74 -5.71
C ALA A 70 5.22 2.88 -6.97
N ILE A 71 5.24 4.04 -7.61
CA ILE A 71 4.39 4.34 -8.78
C ILE A 71 4.80 3.52 -10.00
N GLN A 72 6.11 3.42 -10.29
CA GLN A 72 6.62 2.74 -11.47
C GLN A 72 7.00 1.27 -11.21
N LYS A 73 6.79 0.77 -9.99
CA LYS A 73 7.09 -0.61 -9.59
C LYS A 73 8.56 -1.01 -9.89
N ASP A 74 9.48 -0.06 -9.73
CA ASP A 74 10.91 -0.29 -9.98
C ASP A 74 11.78 0.28 -8.86
N PHE A 75 12.42 -0.61 -8.11
CA PHE A 75 13.30 -0.23 -7.00
C PHE A 75 14.63 0.42 -7.47
N ARG A 76 15.01 0.25 -8.73
CA ARG A 76 16.26 0.78 -9.30
C ARG A 76 16.23 2.27 -9.54
N LEU A 77 15.04 2.84 -9.71
CA LEU A 77 14.86 4.27 -9.96
C LEU A 77 15.31 5.11 -8.76
N GLY A 78 15.79 6.30 -9.05
CA GLY A 78 16.17 7.31 -8.05
C GLY A 78 17.65 7.30 -7.69
N ASP A 79 18.16 8.52 -7.46
CA ASP A 79 19.57 8.79 -7.26
C ASP A 79 19.88 9.33 -5.86
N TYR A 80 18.90 9.21 -4.93
CA TYR A 80 19.10 9.67 -3.57
C TYR A 80 19.67 8.56 -2.69
N TYR A 81 20.77 8.90 -2.08
CA TYR A 81 21.49 8.04 -1.14
C TYR A 81 21.85 8.83 0.10
N ILE A 82 22.02 8.15 1.23
CA ILE A 82 22.49 8.71 2.50
C ILE A 82 23.75 7.97 2.97
N SER A 83 24.51 8.59 3.87
CA SER A 83 25.65 7.92 4.51
C SER A 83 25.19 6.78 5.43
N LYS A 84 26.08 5.83 5.74
CA LYS A 84 25.80 4.75 6.70
C LYS A 84 25.47 5.28 8.09
N GLU A 85 26.17 6.33 8.57
CA GLU A 85 25.86 6.96 9.85
C GLU A 85 24.44 7.52 9.90
N LYS A 86 24.02 8.19 8.81
CA LYS A 86 22.63 8.70 8.69
C LYS A 86 21.63 7.56 8.65
N PHE A 87 21.94 6.46 7.95
CA PHE A 87 21.11 5.27 7.92
C PHE A 87 20.94 4.64 9.31
N GLU A 88 22.01 4.54 10.09
CA GLU A 88 21.95 4.04 11.48
C GLU A 88 21.06 4.91 12.37
N ALA A 89 21.08 6.21 12.18
CA ALA A 89 20.19 7.14 12.88
C ALA A 89 18.72 7.06 12.44
N MET A 90 18.41 6.35 11.33
CA MET A 90 17.08 6.28 10.74
C MET A 90 16.50 4.86 10.73
N GLN A 91 16.85 4.02 11.67
CA GLN A 91 16.46 2.60 11.77
C GLN A 91 14.95 2.35 11.67
N SER A 92 14.13 3.25 12.21
CA SER A 92 12.67 3.11 12.16
C SER A 92 12.09 3.25 10.75
N PHE A 93 12.84 3.79 9.79
CA PHE A 93 12.42 4.02 8.40
C PHE A 93 13.03 3.04 7.40
N ILE A 94 13.75 2.03 7.90
CA ILE A 94 14.34 0.99 7.07
C ILE A 94 13.26 0.28 6.28
N VAL A 95 13.56 0.00 5.03
CA VAL A 95 12.78 -0.84 4.13
C VAL A 95 13.69 -1.89 3.52
N LYS A 96 13.19 -3.10 3.36
CA LYS A 96 13.94 -4.28 2.91
C LYS A 96 13.10 -5.12 1.94
N PRO A 97 13.68 -6.11 1.27
CA PRO A 97 12.91 -7.07 0.48
C PRO A 97 11.70 -7.62 1.23
N ASN A 98 10.61 -7.85 0.52
CA ASN A 98 9.31 -8.26 1.03
C ASN A 98 8.54 -7.19 1.82
N ASP A 99 9.08 -6.01 2.04
CA ASP A 99 8.26 -4.87 2.47
C ASP A 99 7.49 -4.30 1.27
N ILE A 100 6.29 -3.79 1.53
CA ILE A 100 5.53 -3.02 0.55
C ILE A 100 5.78 -1.53 0.81
N ILE A 101 6.12 -0.79 -0.22
CA ILE A 101 6.16 0.68 -0.19
C ILE A 101 4.89 1.24 -0.82
N VAL A 102 4.32 2.25 -0.16
CA VAL A 102 3.06 2.89 -0.57
C VAL A 102 3.29 4.38 -0.79
N SER A 103 2.84 4.91 -1.93
CA SER A 103 2.91 6.35 -2.21
C SER A 103 1.85 7.12 -1.38
N CYS A 104 2.29 8.17 -0.69
CA CYS A 104 1.45 8.94 0.24
C CYS A 104 1.20 10.39 -0.18
N ALA A 105 1.76 10.85 -1.30
CA ALA A 105 1.63 12.20 -1.80
C ALA A 105 1.54 12.21 -3.34
N GLY A 106 0.88 13.19 -3.94
CA GLY A 106 0.70 13.27 -5.39
C GLY A 106 -0.15 12.11 -5.92
N THR A 107 0.45 11.14 -6.60
CA THR A 107 -0.20 9.87 -6.96
C THR A 107 -0.24 8.97 -5.74
N ILE A 108 -1.38 8.91 -5.08
CA ILE A 108 -1.56 8.28 -3.77
C ILE A 108 -2.06 6.87 -3.91
N GLY A 109 -1.59 5.99 -3.00
CA GLY A 109 -2.08 4.62 -2.88
C GLY A 109 -1.41 3.61 -3.80
N GLU A 110 -0.47 4.05 -4.65
CA GLU A 110 0.34 3.12 -5.42
C GLU A 110 1.21 2.28 -4.50
N THR A 111 1.15 0.97 -4.67
CA THR A 111 1.85 0.00 -3.82
C THR A 111 2.88 -0.76 -4.63
N TYR A 112 4.00 -1.09 -4.02
CA TYR A 112 5.03 -1.93 -4.65
C TYR A 112 5.64 -2.87 -3.62
N LEU A 113 5.48 -4.16 -3.82
CA LEU A 113 6.17 -5.19 -3.05
C LEU A 113 7.63 -5.26 -3.51
N LEU A 114 8.57 -4.95 -2.63
CA LEU A 114 9.99 -4.97 -2.96
C LEU A 114 10.47 -6.41 -3.21
N PRO A 115 11.06 -6.69 -4.38
CA PRO A 115 11.55 -8.03 -4.72
C PRO A 115 12.79 -8.39 -3.88
N LEU A 116 13.18 -9.67 -3.92
CA LEU A 116 14.27 -10.19 -3.10
C LEU A 116 15.64 -9.57 -3.40
N ASP A 117 15.85 -9.07 -4.62
CA ASP A 117 17.07 -8.38 -5.06
C ASP A 117 17.06 -6.87 -4.81
N ALA A 118 15.99 -6.32 -4.25
CA ALA A 118 15.93 -4.92 -3.87
C ALA A 118 16.91 -4.63 -2.72
N PRO A 119 17.75 -3.58 -2.81
CA PRO A 119 18.69 -3.25 -1.74
C PRO A 119 17.93 -2.76 -0.49
N VAL A 120 18.47 -3.06 0.67
CA VAL A 120 18.01 -2.44 1.92
C VAL A 120 18.26 -0.94 1.83
N GLY A 121 17.28 -0.16 2.27
CA GLY A 121 17.33 1.29 2.25
C GLY A 121 16.41 1.92 3.27
N ILE A 122 16.09 3.19 3.10
CA ILE A 122 15.07 3.90 3.87
C ILE A 122 14.00 4.46 2.96
N ILE A 123 12.79 4.64 3.48
CA ILE A 123 11.73 5.39 2.80
C ILE A 123 11.87 6.89 3.04
N ASN A 124 11.51 7.71 2.05
CA ASN A 124 11.38 9.15 2.22
C ASN A 124 10.01 9.55 2.81
N GLN A 125 9.80 10.85 3.03
CA GLN A 125 8.57 11.42 3.62
C GLN A 125 7.30 11.18 2.79
N ALA A 126 7.42 10.90 1.50
CA ALA A 126 6.29 10.68 0.60
C ALA A 126 5.85 9.21 0.53
N LEU A 127 6.52 8.34 1.27
CA LEU A 127 6.23 6.92 1.33
C LEU A 127 5.74 6.47 2.70
N MET A 128 5.04 5.35 2.69
CA MET A 128 4.77 4.51 3.86
C MET A 128 5.33 3.11 3.57
N ARG A 129 5.98 2.50 4.57
CA ARG A 129 6.34 1.09 4.57
C ARG A 129 5.24 0.28 5.22
N VAL A 130 4.94 -0.86 4.63
CA VAL A 130 4.07 -1.90 5.18
C VAL A 130 4.87 -3.22 5.22
N THR A 131 4.95 -3.81 6.39
CA THR A 131 5.58 -5.12 6.60
C THR A 131 4.47 -6.08 7.01
N LEU A 132 4.05 -6.95 6.10
CA LEU A 132 3.00 -7.92 6.36
C LEU A 132 3.46 -8.99 7.37
N PHE A 133 2.57 -9.44 8.24
CA PHE A 133 2.81 -10.58 9.12
C PHE A 133 2.77 -11.91 8.35
N ASP A 134 1.92 -11.99 7.35
CA ASP A 134 1.85 -13.10 6.42
C ASP A 134 2.07 -12.60 4.97
N LEU A 135 3.22 -12.92 4.40
CA LEU A 135 3.58 -12.50 3.05
C LEU A 135 2.72 -13.16 1.97
N SER A 136 2.12 -14.31 2.25
CA SER A 136 1.28 -15.02 1.29
C SER A 136 0.04 -14.23 0.86
N MET A 137 -0.39 -13.27 1.68
CA MET A 137 -1.52 -12.39 1.37
C MET A 137 -1.13 -11.06 0.70
N ALA A 138 0.13 -10.89 0.28
CA ALA A 138 0.62 -9.59 -0.19
C ALA A 138 -0.19 -9.01 -1.37
N GLU A 139 -0.50 -9.82 -2.37
CA GLU A 139 -1.28 -9.40 -3.53
C GLU A 139 -2.74 -9.07 -3.16
N TYR A 140 -3.34 -9.88 -2.28
CA TYR A 140 -4.68 -9.62 -1.76
C TYR A 140 -4.71 -8.31 -0.95
N TRP A 141 -3.72 -8.10 -0.08
CA TRP A 141 -3.59 -6.88 0.70
C TRP A 141 -3.46 -5.65 -0.22
N GLN A 142 -2.63 -5.71 -1.26
CA GLN A 142 -2.46 -4.61 -2.21
C GLN A 142 -3.75 -4.31 -2.97
N MET A 143 -4.45 -5.34 -3.44
CA MET A 143 -5.75 -5.20 -4.10
C MET A 143 -6.79 -4.54 -3.19
N TYR A 144 -6.94 -5.04 -1.96
CA TYR A 144 -7.91 -4.50 -1.01
C TYR A 144 -7.56 -3.08 -0.58
N PHE A 145 -6.29 -2.79 -0.35
CA PHE A 145 -5.82 -1.46 0.02
C PHE A 145 -6.14 -0.41 -1.08
N ALA A 146 -5.92 -0.75 -2.34
CA ALA A 146 -6.30 0.10 -3.47
C ALA A 146 -7.82 0.35 -3.52
N TYR A 147 -8.64 -0.71 -3.35
CA TYR A 147 -10.09 -0.59 -3.27
C TYR A 147 -10.54 0.31 -2.12
N MET A 148 -10.00 0.12 -0.93
CA MET A 148 -10.32 0.90 0.25
C MET A 148 -10.05 2.39 0.02
N LEU A 149 -8.91 2.75 -0.55
CA LEU A 149 -8.57 4.14 -0.83
C LEU A 149 -9.50 4.76 -1.88
N LEU A 150 -9.87 4.00 -2.91
CA LEU A 150 -10.82 4.46 -3.93
C LEU A 150 -12.20 4.73 -3.32
N ASN A 151 -12.68 3.83 -2.48
CA ASN A 151 -13.97 3.95 -1.79
C ASN A 151 -13.99 5.21 -0.88
N GLU A 152 -12.92 5.45 -0.13
CA GLU A 152 -12.75 6.66 0.69
C GLU A 152 -12.80 7.96 -0.14
N ALA A 153 -12.18 7.94 -1.33
CA ALA A 153 -12.23 9.08 -2.25
C ALA A 153 -13.65 9.39 -2.71
N GLN A 154 -14.39 8.36 -3.09
CA GLN A 154 -15.77 8.48 -3.56
C GLN A 154 -16.70 9.01 -2.47
N MET A 155 -16.61 8.47 -1.25
CA MET A 155 -17.44 8.90 -0.11
C MET A 155 -17.22 10.37 0.28
N LYS A 156 -16.00 10.90 0.09
CA LYS A 156 -15.67 12.30 0.40
C LYS A 156 -16.00 13.27 -0.73
N GLY A 157 -16.62 12.82 -1.81
CA GLY A 157 -16.99 13.65 -2.97
C GLY A 157 -15.78 14.24 -3.71
N ALA A 158 -14.59 13.69 -3.50
CA ALA A 158 -13.35 14.20 -4.06
C ALA A 158 -13.09 13.74 -5.51
N GLY A 159 -14.04 13.07 -6.16
CA GLY A 159 -13.81 12.39 -7.43
C GLY A 159 -12.76 11.27 -7.27
N SER A 160 -11.99 11.00 -8.31
CA SER A 160 -10.91 9.99 -8.24
C SER A 160 -9.60 10.50 -7.61
N ALA A 161 -9.53 11.78 -7.19
CA ALA A 161 -8.30 12.41 -6.72
C ALA A 161 -8.27 12.55 -5.19
N ILE A 162 -7.70 11.57 -4.50
CA ILE A 162 -7.31 11.71 -3.10
C ILE A 162 -6.08 12.61 -3.03
N LYS A 163 -6.16 13.72 -2.29
CA LYS A 163 -5.01 14.63 -2.12
C LYS A 163 -4.00 14.15 -1.07
N ASN A 164 -4.44 13.35 -0.12
CA ASN A 164 -3.59 12.77 0.93
C ASN A 164 -4.14 11.42 1.38
N ILE A 165 -3.26 10.50 1.77
CA ILE A 165 -3.66 9.28 2.47
C ILE A 165 -4.46 9.65 3.73
N PRO A 166 -5.56 8.95 4.05
CA PRO A 166 -6.29 9.16 5.29
C PRO A 166 -5.39 9.13 6.53
N PRO A 167 -5.77 9.78 7.64
CA PRO A 167 -5.01 9.70 8.88
C PRO A 167 -4.70 8.26 9.26
N PHE A 168 -3.47 8.00 9.71
CA PHE A 168 -2.99 6.65 9.92
C PHE A 168 -3.81 5.88 10.97
N GLU A 169 -4.26 6.54 12.02
CA GLU A 169 -5.10 5.92 13.05
C GLU A 169 -6.47 5.48 12.49
N TYR A 170 -7.01 6.22 11.52
CA TYR A 170 -8.21 5.80 10.81
C TYR A 170 -7.93 4.54 9.95
N LEU A 171 -6.83 4.52 9.19
CA LEU A 171 -6.47 3.37 8.36
C LEU A 171 -6.29 2.09 9.18
N LYS A 172 -5.68 2.20 10.35
CA LYS A 172 -5.48 1.07 11.27
C LYS A 172 -6.80 0.41 11.70
N ALA A 173 -7.83 1.22 11.89
CA ALA A 173 -9.13 0.77 12.37
C ALA A 173 -10.02 0.16 11.27
N VAL A 174 -9.67 0.31 9.99
CA VAL A 174 -10.47 -0.22 8.87
C VAL A 174 -10.59 -1.73 8.96
N LEU A 175 -11.80 -2.24 8.85
CA LEU A 175 -12.08 -3.67 8.76
C LEU A 175 -11.78 -4.19 7.34
N VAL A 176 -11.09 -5.30 7.28
CA VAL A 176 -10.71 -6.01 6.07
C VAL A 176 -11.33 -7.39 6.10
N PRO A 177 -12.15 -7.78 5.11
CA PRO A 177 -12.66 -9.14 5.01
C PRO A 177 -11.52 -10.05 4.49
N VAL A 178 -11.12 -11.03 5.25
CA VAL A 178 -10.01 -11.92 4.95
C VAL A 178 -10.54 -13.31 4.57
N PRO A 179 -10.51 -13.69 3.28
CA PRO A 179 -10.86 -15.02 2.84
C PRO A 179 -9.76 -16.04 3.13
N PRO A 180 -10.04 -17.35 3.06
CA PRO A 180 -9.01 -18.37 2.99
C PRO A 180 -8.03 -18.12 1.84
N LEU A 181 -6.75 -18.49 1.99
CA LEU A 181 -5.67 -18.17 1.04
C LEU A 181 -5.99 -18.58 -0.40
N SER A 182 -6.57 -19.77 -0.61
CA SER A 182 -6.97 -20.22 -1.93
C SER A 182 -8.00 -19.30 -2.61
N GLU A 183 -8.85 -18.68 -1.82
CA GLU A 183 -9.84 -17.72 -2.33
C GLU A 183 -9.23 -16.34 -2.53
N GLN A 184 -8.31 -15.91 -1.68
CA GLN A 184 -7.52 -14.69 -1.92
C GLN A 184 -6.84 -14.75 -3.30
N ASN A 185 -6.14 -15.84 -3.61
CA ASN A 185 -5.47 -16.03 -4.89
C ASN A 185 -6.45 -15.96 -6.06
N ARG A 186 -7.60 -16.64 -5.96
CA ARG A 186 -8.65 -16.61 -7.00
C ARG A 186 -9.23 -15.21 -7.21
N LEU A 187 -9.42 -14.45 -6.15
CA LEU A 187 -9.89 -13.07 -6.22
C LEU A 187 -8.87 -12.17 -6.91
N VAL A 188 -7.60 -12.29 -6.54
CA VAL A 188 -6.49 -11.54 -7.15
C VAL A 188 -6.35 -11.85 -8.63
N GLU A 189 -6.37 -13.12 -9.03
CA GLU A 189 -6.34 -13.53 -10.43
C GLU A 189 -7.48 -12.90 -11.23
N ARG A 190 -8.69 -12.95 -10.69
CA ARG A 190 -9.88 -12.40 -11.35
C ARG A 190 -9.82 -10.87 -11.44
N TYR A 191 -9.35 -10.21 -10.40
CA TYR A 191 -9.14 -8.77 -10.37
C TYR A 191 -8.12 -8.33 -11.44
N ASN A 192 -6.98 -9.00 -11.51
CA ASN A 192 -5.93 -8.71 -12.49
C ASN A 192 -6.41 -8.95 -13.93
N LEU A 193 -7.20 -10.01 -14.16
CA LEU A 193 -7.83 -10.25 -15.46
C LEU A 193 -8.76 -9.10 -15.84
N LEU A 194 -9.63 -8.63 -14.93
CA LEU A 194 -10.55 -7.52 -15.20
C LEU A 194 -9.77 -6.23 -15.49
N LEU A 195 -8.72 -5.91 -14.74
CA LEU A 195 -7.88 -4.74 -15.03
C LEU A 195 -7.25 -4.82 -16.41
N SER A 196 -6.78 -5.99 -16.84
CA SER A 196 -6.19 -6.17 -18.16
C SER A 196 -7.22 -5.96 -19.30
N LEU A 197 -8.45 -6.41 -19.08
CA LEU A 197 -9.56 -6.21 -20.04
C LEU A 197 -9.98 -4.74 -20.13
N ILE A 198 -10.05 -4.05 -18.99
CA ILE A 198 -10.35 -2.60 -18.94
C ILE A 198 -9.28 -1.82 -19.69
N ALA A 199 -8.00 -2.06 -19.40
CA ALA A 199 -6.89 -1.38 -20.08
C ALA A 199 -6.90 -1.61 -21.60
N LYS A 200 -7.23 -2.84 -22.03
CA LYS A 200 -7.41 -3.14 -23.47
C LYS A 200 -8.57 -2.36 -24.08
N TYR A 201 -9.71 -2.33 -23.39
CA TYR A 201 -10.88 -1.59 -23.85
C TYR A 201 -10.59 -0.08 -24.00
N GLU A 202 -9.95 0.51 -22.99
CA GLU A 202 -9.55 1.94 -23.01
C GLU A 202 -8.62 2.23 -24.19
N SER A 203 -7.61 1.39 -24.41
CA SER A 203 -6.68 1.52 -25.54
C SER A 203 -7.39 1.44 -26.90
N GLU A 204 -8.36 0.55 -27.06
CA GLU A 204 -9.13 0.45 -28.32
C GLU A 204 -10.10 1.62 -28.49
N ALA A 205 -10.72 2.10 -27.41
CA ALA A 205 -11.59 3.28 -27.43
C ALA A 205 -10.81 4.54 -27.83
N ASP A 206 -9.60 4.73 -27.30
CA ASP A 206 -8.72 5.85 -27.66
C ASP A 206 -8.33 5.82 -29.14
N LYS A 207 -8.02 4.65 -29.68
CA LYS A 207 -7.74 4.48 -31.11
C LYS A 207 -8.95 4.90 -32.00
N LEU A 208 -10.15 4.49 -31.59
CA LEU A 208 -11.38 4.87 -32.30
C LEU A 208 -11.63 6.37 -32.24
N ASN A 209 -11.43 7.00 -31.09
CA ASN A 209 -11.56 8.44 -30.92
C ASN A 209 -10.55 9.21 -31.80
N CYS A 210 -9.30 8.75 -31.88
CA CYS A 210 -8.30 9.35 -32.78
C CYS A 210 -8.67 9.23 -34.27
N LEU A 211 -9.32 8.15 -34.68
CA LEU A 211 -9.80 7.98 -36.09
C LEU A 211 -10.94 8.93 -36.42
N ASN A 212 -11.87 9.15 -35.48
CA ASN A 212 -13.02 10.04 -35.69
C ASN A 212 -12.67 11.54 -35.69
N LEU A 213 -11.48 11.93 -35.16
CA LEU A 213 -10.99 13.31 -35.19
C LEU A 213 -10.26 13.67 -36.49
N ASN A 214 -10.04 12.71 -37.40
CA ASN A 214 -9.35 12.89 -38.65
C ASN A 214 -10.33 12.90 -39.87
N ILE A 215 -11.64 13.02 -39.65
CA ILE A 215 -12.69 13.24 -40.63
C ILE A 215 -13.26 14.65 -40.45
#